data_70b3f095e2c04b80c74d3162b217c125
#
_entry.id   70b3f095e2c04b80c74d3162b217c125
#
_cell.length_a   1.000
_cell.length_b   1.000
_cell.length_c   1.000
_cell.angle_alpha   90.00
_cell.angle_beta   90.00
_cell.angle_gamma   90.00
#
_symmetry.space_group_name_H-M   'P 1'
#
loop_
_entity.id
_entity.type
_entity.pdbx_description
1 polymer ?
#
loop_
_entity_poly.entity_id
_entity_poly.type
_entity_poly.pdbx_seq_one_letter_code
_entity_poly.pdbx_strand_id
1 'polypeptide(L)'
;MMLPELTQLNVKNNWQKTHLDNFVKMGWPSSKNEDWKFTSLSQMLKKPVEIALTAQGDDARHKMAPSIQGACRVVFRNGIYDSEMSGGNHSNIVISNLIEDDDAYLLP
;
A
#
# COMPACT_ATOMS: atom_id res chain seq x y z
N MET A 1 10.34 10.17 -14.49
CA MET A 1 9.36 10.70 -13.54
C MET A 1 8.23 9.72 -13.36
N MET A 2 7.79 9.50 -12.16
CA MET A 2 6.85 8.43 -11.82
C MET A 2 5.37 8.84 -11.89
N LEU A 3 5.07 10.11 -12.09
CA LEU A 3 3.70 10.61 -12.18
C LEU A 3 2.86 9.93 -13.28
N PRO A 4 3.39 9.70 -14.49
CA PRO A 4 2.61 9.03 -15.53
C PRO A 4 2.22 7.60 -15.17
N GLU A 5 3.08 6.90 -14.43
CA GLU A 5 2.82 5.53 -14.00
C GLU A 5 1.72 5.48 -12.93
N LEU A 6 1.73 6.45 -12.01
CA LEU A 6 0.70 6.56 -10.99
C LEU A 6 -0.66 6.95 -11.58
N THR A 7 -0.70 7.75 -12.63
CA THR A 7 -1.94 8.11 -13.31
C THR A 7 -2.59 6.94 -14.04
N GLN A 8 -1.81 5.89 -14.33
CA GLN A 8 -2.30 4.67 -14.95
C GLN A 8 -2.89 3.67 -13.93
N LEU A 9 -2.86 4.00 -12.64
CA LEU A 9 -3.47 3.17 -11.62
C LEU A 9 -4.97 2.99 -11.90
N ASN A 10 -5.40 1.74 -11.83
CA ASN A 10 -6.81 1.40 -12.00
C ASN A 10 -7.59 1.81 -10.75
N VAL A 11 -8.17 2.99 -10.80
CA VAL A 11 -8.97 3.54 -9.71
C VAL A 11 -10.35 2.88 -9.69
N LYS A 12 -10.74 2.30 -8.56
CA LYS A 12 -11.94 1.50 -8.42
C LYS A 12 -13.11 2.23 -7.77
N ASN A 13 -12.87 3.35 -7.08
CA ASN A 13 -13.92 4.10 -6.42
C ASN A 13 -13.62 5.61 -6.40
N ASN A 14 -14.63 6.40 -6.04
CA ASN A 14 -14.51 7.86 -6.01
C ASN A 14 -13.51 8.36 -4.98
N TRP A 15 -13.38 7.68 -3.88
CA TRP A 15 -12.41 8.01 -2.83
C TRP A 15 -10.97 7.94 -3.36
N GLN A 16 -10.63 6.84 -4.02
CA GLN A 16 -9.31 6.68 -4.65
C GLN A 16 -9.08 7.73 -5.73
N LYS A 17 -10.10 7.99 -6.55
CA LYS A 17 -10.01 9.00 -7.61
C LYS A 17 -9.72 10.37 -7.05
N THR A 18 -10.40 10.78 -6.01
CA THR A 18 -10.19 12.08 -5.37
C THR A 18 -8.77 12.23 -4.87
N HIS A 19 -8.23 11.22 -4.19
CA HIS A 19 -6.86 11.25 -3.68
C HIS A 19 -5.82 11.23 -4.81
N LEU A 20 -6.05 10.47 -5.86
CA LEU A 20 -5.16 10.45 -7.01
C LEU A 20 -5.13 11.81 -7.72
N ASP A 21 -6.30 12.41 -7.94
CA ASP A 21 -6.40 13.74 -8.56
C ASP A 21 -5.66 14.81 -7.73
N ASN A 22 -5.80 14.76 -6.41
CA ASN A 22 -5.08 15.64 -5.50
C ASN A 22 -3.56 15.43 -5.60
N PHE A 23 -3.11 14.19 -5.63
CA PHE A 23 -1.69 13.87 -5.78
C PHE A 23 -1.13 14.39 -7.11
N VAL A 24 -1.84 14.17 -8.22
CA VAL A 24 -1.42 14.65 -9.53
C VAL A 24 -1.30 16.18 -9.54
N LYS A 25 -2.24 16.85 -8.88
CA LYS A 25 -2.24 18.31 -8.76
C LYS A 25 -1.08 18.84 -7.91
N MET A 26 -0.80 18.20 -6.78
CA MET A 26 0.24 18.62 -5.83
C MET A 26 1.64 18.18 -6.25
N GLY A 27 1.75 17.00 -6.88
CA GLY A 27 3.02 16.36 -7.21
C GLY A 27 3.71 15.74 -6.00
N TRP A 28 4.93 15.26 -6.22
CA TRP A 28 5.76 14.70 -5.17
C TRP A 28 6.21 15.79 -4.19
N PRO A 29 6.20 15.50 -2.89
CA PRO A 29 6.71 16.47 -1.91
C PRO A 29 8.20 16.70 -2.09
N SER A 30 8.63 17.92 -1.82
CA SER A 30 10.04 18.30 -1.84
C SER A 30 10.45 18.88 -0.50
N SER A 31 11.76 19.07 -0.30
CA SER A 31 12.28 19.71 0.90
C SER A 31 11.82 21.16 1.10
N LYS A 32 11.18 21.76 0.08
CA LYS A 32 10.54 23.07 0.19
C LYS A 32 9.21 23.00 0.93
N ASN A 33 8.58 21.84 1.01
CA ASN A 33 7.39 21.62 1.82
C ASN A 33 7.80 21.50 3.30
N GLU A 34 7.13 22.22 4.19
CA GLU A 34 7.50 22.26 5.61
C GLU A 34 7.57 20.87 6.24
N ASP A 35 6.56 20.04 5.98
CA ASP A 35 6.49 18.68 6.54
C ASP A 35 7.62 17.75 6.03
N TRP A 36 8.23 18.10 4.90
CA TRP A 36 9.26 17.30 4.23
C TRP A 36 10.65 17.95 4.25
N LYS A 37 10.81 18.99 5.04
CA LYS A 37 12.01 19.82 5.10
C LYS A 37 13.30 19.01 5.33
N PHE A 38 13.24 17.97 6.17
CA PHE A 38 14.38 17.12 6.50
C PHE A 38 14.35 15.76 5.80
N THR A 39 13.41 15.52 4.90
CA THR A 39 13.25 14.24 4.21
C THR A 39 13.13 14.49 2.72
N SER A 40 14.23 14.29 1.99
CA SER A 40 14.25 14.45 0.53
C SER A 40 13.95 13.12 -0.16
N LEU A 41 13.03 13.14 -1.10
CA LEU A 41 12.71 11.99 -1.96
C LEU A 41 13.51 11.98 -3.26
N SER A 42 14.40 12.95 -3.49
CA SER A 42 15.08 13.12 -4.77
C SER A 42 15.86 11.89 -5.22
N GLN A 43 16.51 11.19 -4.30
CA GLN A 43 17.27 9.97 -4.63
C GLN A 43 16.36 8.79 -5.00
N MET A 44 15.25 8.66 -4.29
CA MET A 44 14.26 7.63 -4.59
C MET A 44 13.63 7.84 -5.98
N LEU A 45 13.31 9.09 -6.30
CA LEU A 45 12.64 9.45 -7.56
C LEU A 45 13.55 9.29 -8.80
N LYS A 46 14.86 9.16 -8.61
CA LYS A 46 15.81 8.88 -9.70
C LYS A 46 15.80 7.42 -10.13
N LYS A 47 15.29 6.52 -9.29
CA LYS A 47 15.29 5.08 -9.57
C LYS A 47 13.99 4.69 -10.25
N PRO A 48 14.04 3.80 -11.26
CA PRO A 48 12.83 3.24 -11.81
C PRO A 48 12.18 2.35 -10.76
N VAL A 49 10.90 2.56 -10.51
CA VAL A 49 10.10 1.69 -9.65
C VAL A 49 8.82 1.33 -10.36
N GLU A 50 8.36 0.13 -10.13
CA GLU A 50 7.12 -0.38 -10.68
C GLU A 50 6.10 -0.57 -9.56
N ILE A 51 4.83 -0.44 -9.91
CA ILE A 51 3.74 -0.69 -8.98
C ILE A 51 3.45 -2.20 -9.01
N ALA A 52 3.52 -2.83 -7.84
CA ALA A 52 3.15 -4.22 -7.71
C ALA A 52 1.62 -4.37 -7.87
N LEU A 53 1.21 -5.26 -8.77
CA LEU A 53 -0.21 -5.53 -9.01
C LEU A 53 -0.67 -6.83 -8.33
N THR A 54 0.27 -7.70 -8.00
CA THR A 54 -0.01 -8.99 -7.37
C THR A 54 1.02 -9.29 -6.30
N ALA A 55 0.65 -10.14 -5.36
CA ALA A 55 1.57 -10.62 -4.32
C ALA A 55 2.54 -11.65 -4.90
N GLN A 56 3.45 -11.20 -5.76
CA GLN A 56 4.48 -12.02 -6.39
C GLN A 56 5.87 -11.64 -5.89
N GLY A 57 6.81 -12.51 -6.11
CA GLY A 57 8.20 -12.32 -5.72
C GLY A 57 8.81 -13.64 -5.23
N ASP A 58 10.04 -13.53 -4.73
CA ASP A 58 10.73 -14.68 -4.16
C ASP A 58 9.92 -15.29 -3.02
N ASP A 59 10.02 -16.62 -2.89
CA ASP A 59 9.42 -17.30 -1.74
C ASP A 59 10.14 -16.87 -0.46
N ALA A 60 9.53 -15.91 0.22
CA ALA A 60 10.06 -15.34 1.44
C ALA A 60 9.62 -16.08 2.72
N ARG A 61 8.95 -17.23 2.59
CA ARG A 61 8.42 -17.97 3.77
C ARG A 61 9.50 -18.28 4.78
N HIS A 62 10.68 -18.66 4.32
CA HIS A 62 11.82 -18.93 5.19
C HIS A 62 12.39 -17.68 5.88
N LYS A 63 12.08 -16.50 5.38
CA LYS A 63 12.52 -15.21 5.95
C LYS A 63 11.46 -14.59 6.86
N MET A 64 10.31 -15.20 6.98
CA MET A 64 9.25 -14.70 7.84
C MET A 64 9.62 -14.85 9.31
N ALA A 65 9.18 -13.87 10.10
CA ALA A 65 9.26 -13.99 11.55
C ALA A 65 8.47 -15.21 12.02
N PRO A 66 8.93 -15.88 13.09
CA PRO A 66 8.16 -16.99 13.66
C PRO A 66 6.74 -16.57 14.00
N SER A 67 5.79 -17.49 13.82
CA SER A 67 4.41 -17.23 14.22
C SER A 67 4.29 -17.23 15.75
N ILE A 68 3.47 -16.29 16.25
CA ILE A 68 3.12 -16.23 17.66
C ILE A 68 1.84 -17.03 17.86
N GLN A 69 1.86 -17.99 18.76
CA GLN A 69 0.69 -18.81 19.04
C GLN A 69 -0.48 -17.94 19.50
N GLY A 70 -1.64 -18.14 18.90
CA GLY A 70 -2.85 -17.38 19.21
C GLY A 70 -2.93 -16.00 18.54
N ALA A 71 -1.91 -15.60 17.79
CA ALA A 71 -1.91 -14.32 17.08
C ALA A 71 -2.44 -14.48 15.65
N CYS A 72 -3.16 -13.45 15.20
CA CYS A 72 -3.50 -13.29 13.79
C CYS A 72 -2.30 -12.68 13.06
N ARG A 73 -1.92 -13.27 11.94
CA ARG A 73 -0.83 -12.77 11.12
C ARG A 73 -1.39 -12.25 9.79
N VAL A 74 -1.07 -11.02 9.48
CA VAL A 74 -1.38 -10.41 8.19
C VAL A 74 -0.07 -10.15 7.47
N VAL A 75 0.08 -10.70 6.29
CA VAL A 75 1.31 -10.62 5.50
C VAL A 75 1.06 -9.84 4.21
N PHE A 76 1.96 -8.92 3.93
CA PHE A 76 1.99 -8.18 2.67
C PHE A 76 3.27 -8.52 1.93
N ARG A 77 3.16 -8.74 0.63
CA ARG A 77 4.30 -8.93 -0.27
C ARG A 77 4.29 -7.82 -1.30
N ASN A 78 5.35 -7.03 -1.32
CA ASN A 78 5.43 -5.83 -2.18
C ASN A 78 4.22 -4.90 -2.03
N GLY A 79 3.71 -4.77 -0.80
CA GLY A 79 2.54 -3.94 -0.52
C GLY A 79 1.20 -4.57 -0.84
N ILE A 80 1.17 -5.81 -1.33
CA ILE A 80 -0.06 -6.53 -1.65
C ILE A 80 -0.32 -7.61 -0.59
N TYR A 81 -1.55 -7.65 -0.09
CA TYR A 81 -1.97 -8.65 0.89
C TYR A 81 -1.85 -10.07 0.31
N ASP A 82 -1.20 -10.94 1.06
CA ASP A 82 -1.01 -12.34 0.70
C ASP A 82 -1.79 -13.23 1.67
N SER A 83 -2.94 -13.71 1.23
CA SER A 83 -3.82 -14.55 2.04
C SER A 83 -3.21 -15.92 2.35
N GLU A 84 -2.36 -16.46 1.46
CA GLU A 84 -1.73 -17.75 1.65
C GLU A 84 -0.66 -17.73 2.74
N MET A 85 0.07 -16.63 2.84
CA MET A 85 1.10 -16.44 3.86
C MET A 85 0.54 -15.90 5.17
N SER A 86 -0.67 -15.39 5.16
CA SER A 86 -1.38 -14.92 6.33
C SER A 86 -2.03 -16.07 7.06
N GLY A 87 -2.22 -15.95 8.36
CA GLY A 87 -2.80 -17.03 9.16
C GLY A 87 -3.32 -16.54 10.52
N GLY A 88 -3.78 -17.49 11.33
CA GLY A 88 -4.37 -17.16 12.62
C GLY A 88 -5.84 -16.75 12.47
N ASN A 89 -6.70 -17.76 12.30
CA ASN A 89 -8.13 -17.51 12.12
C ASN A 89 -8.78 -17.26 13.49
N HIS A 90 -9.17 -16.01 13.71
CA HIS A 90 -9.89 -15.60 14.92
C HIS A 90 -11.29 -15.13 14.56
N SER A 91 -12.30 -15.70 15.22
CA SER A 91 -13.71 -15.36 14.96
C SER A 91 -14.05 -13.89 15.23
N ASN A 92 -13.22 -13.21 16.02
CA ASN A 92 -13.44 -11.80 16.37
C ASN A 92 -12.70 -10.82 15.48
N ILE A 93 -11.95 -11.31 14.49
CA ILE A 93 -11.16 -10.47 13.60
C ILE A 93 -11.68 -10.63 12.18
N VAL A 94 -12.03 -9.52 11.56
CA VAL A 94 -12.42 -9.47 10.15
C VAL A 94 -11.32 -8.78 9.36
N ILE A 95 -10.84 -9.44 8.33
CA ILE A 95 -9.86 -8.88 7.40
C ILE A 95 -10.59 -8.62 6.09
N SER A 96 -10.64 -7.37 5.67
CA SER A 96 -11.34 -6.97 4.47
C SER A 96 -10.56 -5.91 3.70
N ASN A 97 -10.97 -5.68 2.47
CA ASN A 97 -10.37 -4.70 1.58
C ASN A 97 -11.30 -3.50 1.46
N LEU A 98 -10.81 -2.30 1.74
CA LEU A 98 -11.59 -1.06 1.64
C LEU A 98 -12.21 -0.83 0.25
N ILE A 99 -11.62 -1.42 -0.78
CA ILE A 99 -12.15 -1.32 -2.15
C ILE A 99 -13.44 -2.12 -2.31
N GLU A 100 -13.53 -3.23 -1.60
CA GLU A 100 -14.65 -4.19 -1.71
C GLU A 100 -15.76 -3.91 -0.71
N ASP A 101 -15.40 -3.34 0.44
CA ASP A 101 -16.30 -3.18 1.58
C ASP A 101 -16.92 -1.79 1.71
N ASP A 102 -16.99 -1.05 0.64
CA ASP A 102 -17.59 0.27 0.67
C ASP A 102 -16.94 1.24 1.68
N ASP A 103 -17.55 2.40 1.84
CA ASP A 103 -17.06 3.44 2.73
C ASP A 103 -17.38 3.21 4.21
N ALA A 104 -17.90 2.02 4.56
CA ALA A 104 -18.40 1.72 5.91
C ALA A 104 -17.34 1.84 7.00
N TYR A 105 -16.07 1.64 6.67
CA TYR A 105 -14.96 1.68 7.62
C TYR A 105 -14.12 2.96 7.51
N LEU A 106 -14.47 3.85 6.60
CA LEU A 106 -13.76 5.12 6.46
C LEU A 106 -14.22 6.09 7.54
N LEU A 107 -13.26 6.65 8.26
CA LEU A 107 -13.55 7.70 9.22
C LEU A 107 -13.86 9.01 8.46
N PRO A 108 -14.80 9.79 8.96
CA PRO A 108 -15.11 11.09 8.38
C PRO A 108 -13.93 12.08 8.43
#